data_d0a09abc5454ca2789bd80b9ff545286
#
_entry.id   d0a09abc5454ca2789bd80b9ff545286
#
_cell.length_a   1.000
_cell.length_b   1.000
_cell.length_c   1.000
_cell.angle_alpha   90.00
_cell.angle_beta   90.00
_cell.angle_gamma   90.00
#
_symmetry.space_group_name_H-M   'P 1'
#
loop_
_entity.id
_entity.type
_entity.pdbx_description
1 polymer ?
#
loop_
_entity_poly.entity_id
_entity_poly.type
_entity_poly.pdbx_seq_one_letter_code
_entity_poly.pdbx_strand_id
1 'polypeptide(L)'
;MKKLFEIRPTKNKARKKKYPYKIVFADGRKIPLPSQYDFTDSSFIRRHGCIIAAFYMGLRFVGVKKSMKGCLKYLQENHPKGKHINYNLQQVCKSINELTSGTPAKFYEKISKEEMKKALKAGHMVLYTEKNPIHTAVILWNGRKFKRFSDGKYKSVTVAWEIRKRCGDGWYGGCVVVKKPV
;
A
#
# COMPACT_ATOMS: atom_id res chain seq x y z
N MET A 1 -1.15 12.25 22.76
CA MET A 1 -0.37 11.49 21.74
C MET A 1 -0.20 12.33 20.48
N LYS A 2 1.05 12.48 20.00
CA LYS A 2 1.37 13.25 18.79
C LYS A 2 0.90 12.49 17.54
N LYS A 3 0.29 13.19 16.58
CA LYS A 3 -0.08 12.58 15.29
C LYS A 3 1.17 12.26 14.50
N LEU A 4 1.27 11.03 13.98
CA LEU A 4 2.40 10.59 13.13
C LEU A 4 2.25 11.06 11.69
N PHE A 5 1.01 11.25 11.23
CA PHE A 5 0.68 11.83 9.93
C PHE A 5 -0.73 12.41 9.87
N GLU A 6 -0.99 13.22 8.86
CA GLU A 6 -2.30 13.75 8.50
C GLU A 6 -2.65 13.37 7.06
N ILE A 7 -3.94 13.32 6.76
CA ILE A 7 -4.44 13.15 5.41
C ILE A 7 -4.98 14.50 4.95
N ARG A 8 -4.41 15.04 3.88
CA ARG A 8 -4.77 16.36 3.35
C ARG A 8 -5.26 16.24 1.91
N PRO A 9 -6.24 17.05 1.48
CA PRO A 9 -6.59 17.16 0.07
C PRO A 9 -5.40 17.73 -0.73
N THR A 10 -5.28 17.33 -1.97
CA THR A 10 -4.29 17.92 -2.89
C THR A 10 -4.86 19.23 -3.46
N LYS A 11 -4.11 20.34 -3.32
CA LYS A 11 -4.55 21.70 -3.70
C LYS A 11 -4.59 21.96 -5.20
N ASN A 12 -5.28 21.21 -6.04
CA ASN A 12 -5.41 21.59 -7.45
C ASN A 12 -6.87 21.46 -7.91
N LYS A 13 -7.54 22.61 -8.14
CA LYS A 13 -8.96 22.70 -8.50
C LYS A 13 -9.25 22.44 -9.99
N ALA A 14 -8.27 22.45 -10.88
CA ALA A 14 -8.49 22.59 -12.32
C ALA A 14 -8.43 21.32 -13.19
N ARG A 15 -8.03 20.15 -12.66
CA ARG A 15 -8.06 18.88 -13.41
C ARG A 15 -8.63 17.77 -12.52
N LYS A 16 -9.43 16.85 -13.07
CA LYS A 16 -9.87 15.61 -12.38
C LYS A 16 -8.64 14.95 -11.75
N LYS A 17 -8.57 14.99 -10.40
CA LYS A 17 -7.33 14.74 -9.68
C LYS A 17 -6.99 13.26 -9.67
N LYS A 18 -5.88 12.91 -10.29
CA LYS A 18 -5.28 11.57 -10.26
C LYS A 18 -4.94 11.10 -8.84
N TYR A 19 -4.75 12.04 -7.90
CA TYR A 19 -4.47 11.80 -6.47
C TYR A 19 -5.25 12.82 -5.63
N PRO A 20 -6.50 12.52 -5.24
CA PRO A 20 -7.36 13.48 -4.52
C PRO A 20 -6.85 13.80 -3.12
N TYR A 21 -6.09 12.90 -2.50
CA TYR A 21 -5.52 13.05 -1.16
C TYR A 21 -4.04 12.70 -1.13
N LYS A 22 -3.36 13.19 -0.11
CA LYS A 22 -1.99 12.82 0.25
C LYS A 22 -1.87 12.60 1.74
N ILE A 23 -1.03 11.64 2.13
CA ILE A 23 -0.56 11.46 3.50
C ILE A 23 0.60 12.44 3.69
N VAL A 24 0.58 13.22 4.76
CA VAL A 24 1.67 14.11 5.16
C VAL A 24 2.17 13.63 6.53
N PHE A 25 3.37 13.09 6.57
CA PHE A 25 3.99 12.60 7.78
C PHE A 25 4.57 13.76 8.61
N ALA A 26 4.76 13.53 9.92
CA ALA A 26 5.34 14.51 10.81
C ALA A 26 6.80 14.88 10.45
N ASP A 27 7.51 13.97 9.79
CA ASP A 27 8.87 14.17 9.24
C ASP A 27 8.89 14.89 7.88
N GLY A 28 7.75 15.39 7.41
CA GLY A 28 7.61 16.12 6.16
C GLY A 28 7.42 15.27 4.90
N ARG A 29 7.60 13.95 4.97
CA ARG A 29 7.34 13.05 3.82
C ARG A 29 5.90 13.15 3.37
N LYS A 30 5.68 12.98 2.05
CA LYS A 30 4.35 13.08 1.43
C LYS A 30 4.12 11.89 0.51
N ILE A 31 3.02 11.17 0.71
CA ILE A 31 2.58 10.07 -0.16
C ILE A 31 1.25 10.45 -0.79
N PRO A 32 1.19 10.71 -2.11
CA PRO A 32 -0.08 10.85 -2.81
C PRO A 32 -0.85 9.53 -2.74
N LEU A 33 -2.16 9.59 -2.51
CA LEU A 33 -3.03 8.40 -2.48
C LEU A 33 -3.50 8.10 -3.91
N PRO A 34 -2.99 7.05 -4.55
CA PRO A 34 -3.41 6.70 -5.89
C PRO A 34 -4.77 6.01 -5.88
N SER A 35 -5.57 6.27 -6.90
CA SER A 35 -6.69 5.42 -7.27
C SER A 35 -6.36 4.66 -8.54
N GLN A 36 -6.62 3.35 -8.57
CA GLN A 36 -6.46 2.56 -9.79
C GLN A 36 -7.40 3.02 -10.90
N TYR A 37 -8.54 3.59 -10.55
CA TYR A 37 -9.54 4.06 -11.51
C TYR A 37 -9.19 5.38 -12.21
N ASP A 38 -8.19 6.11 -11.71
CA ASP A 38 -7.72 7.36 -12.33
C ASP A 38 -6.80 7.14 -13.54
N PHE A 39 -6.46 5.89 -13.84
CA PHE A 39 -5.58 5.49 -14.95
C PHE A 39 -6.40 4.97 -16.14
N THR A 40 -7.17 5.86 -16.77
CA THR A 40 -8.05 5.53 -17.89
C THR A 40 -7.30 5.07 -19.14
N ASP A 41 -6.04 5.46 -19.28
CA ASP A 41 -5.12 5.09 -20.37
C ASP A 41 -4.49 3.69 -20.18
N SER A 42 -4.79 3.00 -19.10
CA SER A 42 -4.31 1.65 -18.82
C SER A 42 -5.43 0.78 -18.28
N SER A 43 -6.01 -0.06 -19.16
CA SER A 43 -7.04 -1.03 -18.77
C SER A 43 -6.55 -2.02 -17.71
N PHE A 44 -5.27 -2.37 -17.75
CA PHE A 44 -4.65 -3.24 -16.76
C PHE A 44 -4.63 -2.59 -15.37
N ILE A 45 -4.18 -1.33 -15.25
CA ILE A 45 -4.18 -0.62 -13.95
C ILE A 45 -5.61 -0.44 -13.43
N ARG A 46 -6.59 -0.19 -14.29
CA ARG A 46 -8.00 -0.07 -13.85
C ARG A 46 -8.57 -1.36 -13.27
N ARG A 47 -8.18 -2.52 -13.79
CA ARG A 47 -8.70 -3.84 -13.36
C ARG A 47 -7.90 -4.45 -12.22
N HIS A 48 -6.58 -4.29 -12.23
CA HIS A 48 -5.65 -4.99 -11.34
C HIS A 48 -4.74 -4.03 -10.53
N GLY A 49 -5.03 -2.74 -10.57
CA GLY A 49 -4.14 -1.71 -10.06
C GLY A 49 -4.04 -1.59 -8.53
N CYS A 50 -4.87 -2.30 -7.77
CA CYS A 50 -4.81 -2.24 -6.30
C CYS A 50 -3.44 -2.66 -5.76
N ILE A 51 -2.85 -3.72 -6.31
CA ILE A 51 -1.50 -4.16 -5.90
C ILE A 51 -0.41 -3.19 -6.37
N ILE A 52 -0.59 -2.58 -7.56
CA ILE A 52 0.33 -1.56 -8.07
C ILE A 52 0.26 -0.29 -7.21
N ALA A 53 -0.96 0.07 -6.76
CA ALA A 53 -1.16 1.18 -5.84
C ALA A 53 -0.49 0.92 -4.47
N ALA A 54 -0.61 -0.30 -3.95
CA ALA A 54 0.06 -0.71 -2.72
C ALA A 54 1.59 -0.70 -2.88
N PHE A 55 2.12 -1.21 -4.00
CA PHE A 55 3.55 -1.15 -4.33
C PHE A 55 4.05 0.29 -4.42
N TYR A 56 3.34 1.14 -5.15
CA TYR A 56 3.63 2.57 -5.22
C TYR A 56 3.68 3.22 -3.83
N MET A 57 2.69 2.95 -2.97
CA MET A 57 2.66 3.50 -1.61
C MET A 57 3.83 2.99 -0.77
N GLY A 58 4.16 1.69 -0.88
CA GLY A 58 5.32 1.09 -0.20
C GLY A 58 6.63 1.75 -0.60
N LEU A 59 6.88 1.94 -1.91
CA LEU A 59 8.06 2.64 -2.42
C LEU A 59 8.14 4.09 -1.92
N ARG A 60 7.02 4.83 -2.00
CA ARG A 60 6.96 6.21 -1.49
C ARG A 60 7.21 6.29 0.01
N PHE A 61 6.77 5.28 0.75
CA PHE A 61 6.99 5.21 2.20
C PHE A 61 8.47 5.08 2.55
N VAL A 62 9.24 4.33 1.78
CA VAL A 62 10.70 4.18 1.94
C VAL A 62 11.53 5.21 1.17
N GLY A 63 10.90 6.24 0.59
CA GLY A 63 11.59 7.36 -0.06
C GLY A 63 11.81 7.22 -1.56
N VAL A 64 11.51 6.06 -2.16
CA VAL A 64 11.69 5.84 -3.61
C VAL A 64 10.59 6.55 -4.40
N LYS A 65 10.99 7.43 -5.32
CA LYS A 65 10.08 8.20 -6.18
C LYS A 65 9.88 7.47 -7.52
N LYS A 66 8.80 6.70 -7.64
CA LYS A 66 8.39 6.04 -8.89
C LYS A 66 6.91 6.37 -9.17
N SER A 67 6.52 6.50 -10.43
CA SER A 67 5.10 6.68 -10.81
C SER A 67 4.34 5.35 -10.77
N MET A 68 3.00 5.38 -10.79
CA MET A 68 2.17 4.15 -10.89
C MET A 68 2.51 3.36 -12.16
N LYS A 69 2.66 4.03 -13.31
CA LYS A 69 3.09 3.39 -14.57
C LYS A 69 4.49 2.81 -14.45
N GLY A 70 5.42 3.52 -13.79
CA GLY A 70 6.76 3.03 -13.51
C GLY A 70 6.78 1.82 -12.58
N CYS A 71 5.86 1.74 -11.62
CA CYS A 71 5.67 0.56 -10.78
C CYS A 71 5.18 -0.64 -11.60
N LEU A 72 4.18 -0.44 -12.46
CA LEU A 72 3.70 -1.49 -13.36
C LEU A 72 4.82 -1.97 -14.29
N LYS A 73 5.50 -1.05 -14.97
CA LYS A 73 6.61 -1.39 -15.88
C LYS A 73 7.67 -2.22 -15.16
N TYR A 74 8.08 -1.80 -13.97
CA TYR A 74 9.07 -2.52 -13.16
C TYR A 74 8.62 -3.96 -12.85
N LEU A 75 7.36 -4.14 -12.42
CA LEU A 75 6.84 -5.48 -12.14
C LEU A 75 6.78 -6.34 -13.40
N GLN A 76 6.43 -5.77 -14.55
CA GLN A 76 6.40 -6.48 -15.82
C GLN A 76 7.79 -6.94 -16.28
N GLU A 77 8.81 -6.11 -16.09
CA GLU A 77 10.19 -6.40 -16.49
C GLU A 77 10.86 -7.44 -15.57
N ASN A 78 10.62 -7.34 -14.26
CA ASN A 78 11.32 -8.17 -13.27
C ASN A 78 10.53 -9.41 -12.82
N HIS A 79 9.25 -9.44 -13.11
CA HIS A 79 8.37 -10.59 -12.86
C HIS A 79 7.54 -10.89 -14.12
N PRO A 80 8.21 -11.23 -15.24
CA PRO A 80 7.52 -11.50 -16.49
C PRO A 80 6.57 -12.67 -16.31
N LYS A 81 5.35 -12.49 -16.70
CA LYS A 81 4.30 -13.48 -16.62
C LYS A 81 3.41 -13.34 -17.84
N GLY A 82 2.81 -14.45 -18.32
CA GLY A 82 1.92 -14.45 -19.47
C GLY A 82 0.67 -13.57 -19.31
N LYS A 83 -0.19 -13.52 -20.28
CA LYS A 83 -1.29 -12.54 -20.45
C LYS A 83 -2.32 -12.41 -19.30
N HIS A 84 -2.30 -13.28 -18.27
CA HIS A 84 -3.38 -13.38 -17.28
C HIS A 84 -2.90 -13.27 -15.81
N ILE A 85 -1.91 -12.44 -15.49
CA ILE A 85 -1.24 -12.59 -14.22
C ILE A 85 -1.45 -11.42 -13.27
N ASN A 86 -2.01 -11.76 -12.12
CA ASN A 86 -2.02 -10.93 -10.94
C ASN A 86 -0.66 -11.00 -10.24
N TYR A 87 -0.01 -9.86 -10.05
CA TYR A 87 1.12 -9.75 -9.15
C TYR A 87 0.68 -10.04 -7.71
N ASN A 88 1.58 -10.60 -6.90
CA ASN A 88 1.34 -10.90 -5.50
C ASN A 88 2.21 -10.06 -4.56
N LEU A 89 1.89 -10.09 -3.27
CA LEU A 89 2.62 -9.30 -2.27
C LEU A 89 4.06 -9.76 -2.05
N GLN A 90 4.37 -11.03 -2.31
CA GLN A 90 5.75 -11.52 -2.23
C GLN A 90 6.63 -10.88 -3.30
N GLN A 91 6.12 -10.75 -4.53
CA GLN A 91 6.80 -10.02 -5.61
C GLN A 91 6.96 -8.53 -5.29
N VAL A 92 5.92 -7.92 -4.72
CA VAL A 92 5.98 -6.51 -4.26
C VAL A 92 7.05 -6.35 -3.18
N CYS A 93 7.12 -7.25 -2.21
CA CYS A 93 8.15 -7.24 -1.16
C CYS A 93 9.56 -7.30 -1.75
N LYS A 94 9.81 -8.28 -2.63
CA LYS A 94 11.09 -8.43 -3.33
C LYS A 94 11.45 -7.15 -4.09
N SER A 95 10.52 -6.61 -4.87
CA SER A 95 10.72 -5.39 -5.65
C SER A 95 10.99 -4.14 -4.80
N ILE A 96 10.37 -4.01 -3.63
CA ILE A 96 10.69 -2.90 -2.70
C ILE A 96 12.15 -3.03 -2.23
N ASN A 97 12.56 -4.22 -1.83
CA ASN A 97 13.91 -4.47 -1.33
C ASN A 97 14.98 -4.23 -2.42
N GLU A 98 14.75 -4.69 -3.64
CA GLU A 98 15.64 -4.46 -4.78
C GLU A 98 15.80 -2.97 -5.10
N LEU A 99 14.69 -2.23 -5.17
CA LEU A 99 14.71 -0.81 -5.50
C LEU A 99 15.27 0.10 -4.39
N THR A 100 15.41 -0.42 -3.18
CA THR A 100 16.01 0.30 -2.05
C THR A 100 17.43 -0.14 -1.73
N SER A 101 17.95 -1.14 -2.45
CA SER A 101 19.26 -1.77 -2.16
C SER A 101 19.37 -2.21 -0.69
N GLY A 102 18.25 -2.68 -0.12
CA GLY A 102 18.18 -3.05 1.29
C GLY A 102 17.02 -4.01 1.57
N THR A 103 16.70 -4.21 2.84
CA THR A 103 15.60 -5.10 3.28
C THR A 103 14.54 -4.37 4.12
N PRO A 104 14.01 -3.23 3.67
CA PRO A 104 12.98 -2.52 4.43
C PRO A 104 11.63 -3.24 4.44
N ALA A 105 11.39 -4.19 3.53
CA ALA A 105 10.15 -4.94 3.43
C ALA A 105 10.34 -6.41 3.81
N LYS A 106 9.38 -6.94 4.57
CA LYS A 106 9.32 -8.37 4.92
C LYS A 106 7.94 -8.94 4.60
N PHE A 107 7.92 -10.05 3.86
CA PHE A 107 6.71 -10.78 3.54
C PHE A 107 6.38 -11.79 4.66
N TYR A 108 5.10 -11.92 4.96
CA TYR A 108 4.53 -12.90 5.88
C TYR A 108 3.37 -13.60 5.20
N GLU A 109 3.38 -14.92 5.15
CA GLU A 109 2.20 -15.70 4.72
C GLU A 109 1.04 -15.50 5.69
N LYS A 110 1.36 -15.49 6.98
CA LYS A 110 0.45 -15.20 8.09
C LYS A 110 1.16 -14.31 9.09
N ILE A 111 0.43 -13.39 9.70
CA ILE A 111 0.90 -12.54 10.81
C ILE A 111 -0.21 -12.45 11.85
N SER A 112 0.12 -12.59 13.12
CA SER A 112 -0.87 -12.43 14.18
C SER A 112 -1.40 -11.00 14.25
N LYS A 113 -2.59 -10.83 14.79
CA LYS A 113 -3.19 -9.53 15.04
C LYS A 113 -2.29 -8.65 15.92
N GLU A 114 -1.66 -9.24 16.91
CA GLU A 114 -0.77 -8.59 17.86
C GLU A 114 0.51 -8.11 17.18
N GLU A 115 1.15 -8.95 16.37
CA GLU A 115 2.35 -8.60 15.60
C GLU A 115 2.07 -7.49 14.59
N MET A 116 0.95 -7.59 13.83
CA MET A 116 0.55 -6.54 12.91
C MET A 116 0.30 -5.22 13.65
N LYS A 117 -0.40 -5.25 14.79
CA LYS A 117 -0.66 -4.08 15.61
C LYS A 117 0.63 -3.46 16.16
N LYS A 118 1.58 -4.31 16.60
CA LYS A 118 2.91 -3.89 17.05
C LYS A 118 3.69 -3.21 15.94
N ALA A 119 3.75 -3.82 14.75
CA ALA A 119 4.43 -3.25 13.58
C ALA A 119 3.82 -1.88 13.18
N LEU A 120 2.50 -1.78 13.11
CA LEU A 120 1.81 -0.53 12.79
C LEU A 120 2.06 0.57 13.83
N LYS A 121 2.03 0.23 15.14
CA LYS A 121 2.32 1.19 16.22
C LYS A 121 3.78 1.62 16.24
N ALA A 122 4.71 0.78 15.78
CA ALA A 122 6.11 1.15 15.55
C ALA A 122 6.29 2.11 14.35
N GLY A 123 5.20 2.45 13.65
CA GLY A 123 5.21 3.37 12.52
C GLY A 123 5.48 2.69 11.17
N HIS A 124 5.48 1.36 11.12
CA HIS A 124 5.63 0.62 9.87
C HIS A 124 4.34 0.68 9.05
N MET A 125 4.45 0.48 7.74
CA MET A 125 3.32 0.32 6.81
C MET A 125 3.04 -1.17 6.61
N VAL A 126 1.76 -1.54 6.53
CA VAL A 126 1.36 -2.91 6.18
C VAL A 126 0.56 -2.90 4.89
N LEU A 127 1.02 -3.69 3.91
CA LEU A 127 0.28 -4.02 2.69
C LEU A 127 -0.33 -5.40 2.89
N TYR A 128 -1.59 -5.60 2.52
CA TYR A 128 -2.27 -6.89 2.71
C TYR A 128 -3.32 -7.13 1.63
N THR A 129 -3.64 -8.39 1.39
CA THR A 129 -4.67 -8.79 0.42
C THR A 129 -5.94 -9.22 1.14
N GLU A 130 -7.07 -8.70 0.70
CA GLU A 130 -8.42 -9.06 1.12
C GLU A 130 -8.93 -10.23 0.26
N LYS A 131 -9.75 -11.12 0.85
CA LYS A 131 -10.25 -12.32 0.16
C LYS A 131 -11.48 -12.03 -0.71
N ASN A 132 -12.44 -11.27 -0.19
CA ASN A 132 -13.73 -11.04 -0.86
C ASN A 132 -14.11 -9.54 -0.86
N PRO A 133 -14.06 -8.86 -2.00
CA PRO A 133 -13.39 -9.28 -3.24
C PRO A 133 -11.86 -9.33 -3.08
N ILE A 134 -11.16 -10.05 -3.94
CA ILE A 134 -9.68 -10.03 -3.95
C ILE A 134 -9.21 -8.60 -4.20
N HIS A 135 -8.57 -8.00 -3.20
CA HIS A 135 -8.16 -6.61 -3.23
C HIS A 135 -6.96 -6.36 -2.32
N THR A 136 -6.03 -5.55 -2.78
CA THR A 136 -4.87 -5.15 -1.98
C THR A 136 -5.10 -3.78 -1.36
N ALA A 137 -4.88 -3.68 -0.06
CA ALA A 137 -5.01 -2.45 0.69
C ALA A 137 -3.77 -2.19 1.56
N VAL A 138 -3.69 -0.97 2.08
CA VAL A 138 -2.59 -0.49 2.93
C VAL A 138 -3.15 -0.03 4.26
N ILE A 139 -2.45 -0.36 5.36
CA ILE A 139 -2.76 0.17 6.69
C ILE A 139 -1.55 0.93 7.24
N LEU A 140 -1.84 2.02 7.94
CA LEU A 140 -0.92 2.83 8.73
C LEU A 140 -1.55 3.21 10.07
N TRP A 141 -0.70 3.41 11.09
CA TRP A 141 -1.08 3.98 12.38
C TRP A 141 -0.75 5.47 12.41
N ASN A 142 -1.73 6.35 12.67
CA ASN A 142 -1.53 7.80 12.69
C ASN A 142 -1.24 8.39 14.08
N GLY A 143 -0.97 7.54 15.07
CA GLY A 143 -0.80 7.93 16.47
C GLY A 143 -2.08 7.86 17.31
N ARG A 144 -3.26 7.75 16.68
CA ARG A 144 -4.57 7.66 17.36
C ARG A 144 -5.45 6.54 16.85
N LYS A 145 -5.51 6.34 15.51
CA LYS A 145 -6.35 5.35 14.84
C LYS A 145 -5.60 4.68 13.70
N PHE A 146 -5.90 3.43 13.44
CA PHE A 146 -5.45 2.76 12.22
C PHE A 146 -6.22 3.32 11.02
N LYS A 147 -5.51 3.62 9.95
CA LYS A 147 -6.04 4.14 8.70
C LYS A 147 -5.79 3.15 7.58
N ARG A 148 -6.86 2.66 6.98
CA ARG A 148 -6.83 1.84 5.77
C ARG A 148 -6.95 2.74 4.54
N PHE A 149 -6.13 2.46 3.55
CA PHE A 149 -6.08 3.15 2.27
C PHE A 149 -6.36 2.17 1.14
N SER A 150 -7.26 2.53 0.25
CA SER A 150 -7.67 1.75 -0.90
C SER A 150 -8.34 2.67 -1.93
N ASP A 151 -7.97 2.53 -3.21
CA ASP A 151 -8.60 3.24 -4.35
C ASP A 151 -8.71 4.76 -4.17
N GLY A 152 -7.65 5.38 -3.68
CA GLY A 152 -7.64 6.83 -3.42
C GLY A 152 -8.47 7.27 -2.22
N LYS A 153 -9.13 6.33 -1.53
CA LYS A 153 -9.96 6.56 -0.33
C LYS A 153 -9.24 6.10 0.93
N TYR A 154 -9.75 6.56 2.07
CA TYR A 154 -9.27 6.12 3.38
C TYR A 154 -10.41 6.02 4.40
N LYS A 155 -10.24 5.14 5.38
CA LYS A 155 -11.15 5.03 6.53
C LYS A 155 -10.40 4.64 7.81
N SER A 156 -11.02 4.93 8.96
CA SER A 156 -10.55 4.39 10.24
C SER A 156 -11.01 2.95 10.40
N VAL A 157 -10.12 2.10 10.90
CA VAL A 157 -10.38 0.67 11.07
C VAL A 157 -9.79 0.17 12.38
N THR A 158 -10.21 -1.01 12.82
CA THR A 158 -9.49 -1.78 13.84
C THR A 158 -8.76 -2.94 13.16
N VAL A 159 -7.56 -3.24 13.64
CA VAL A 159 -6.75 -4.35 13.09
C VAL A 159 -7.50 -5.67 13.21
N ALA A 160 -8.17 -5.90 14.33
CA ALA A 160 -8.98 -7.11 14.55
C ALA A 160 -10.09 -7.27 13.49
N TRP A 161 -10.79 -6.18 13.17
CA TRP A 161 -11.87 -6.22 12.18
C TRP A 161 -11.33 -6.46 10.76
N GLU A 162 -10.24 -5.80 10.36
CA GLU A 162 -9.63 -5.99 9.04
C GLU A 162 -9.16 -7.44 8.85
N ILE A 163 -8.49 -8.02 9.86
CA ILE A 163 -8.06 -9.41 9.81
C ILE A 163 -9.24 -10.36 9.73
N ARG A 164 -10.18 -10.27 10.68
CA ARG A 164 -11.31 -11.21 10.78
C ARG A 164 -12.24 -11.17 9.58
N LYS A 165 -12.60 -9.96 9.14
CA LYS A 165 -13.66 -9.80 8.15
C LYS A 165 -13.15 -9.83 6.72
N ARG A 166 -11.89 -9.46 6.46
CA ARG A 166 -11.37 -9.31 5.12
C ARG A 166 -10.34 -10.34 4.72
N CYS A 167 -9.54 -10.81 5.66
CA CYS A 167 -8.54 -11.83 5.38
C CYS A 167 -9.04 -13.25 5.68
N GLY A 168 -10.16 -13.40 6.41
CA GLY A 168 -10.66 -14.69 6.89
C GLY A 168 -9.69 -15.35 7.86
N ASP A 169 -9.86 -16.65 8.12
CA ASP A 169 -8.97 -17.42 9.00
C ASP A 169 -7.62 -17.76 8.32
N GLY A 170 -7.54 -17.58 7.02
CA GLY A 170 -6.31 -17.71 6.24
C GLY A 170 -6.04 -16.40 5.49
N TRP A 171 -4.88 -15.80 5.69
CA TRP A 171 -4.41 -14.64 4.97
C TRP A 171 -4.30 -14.94 3.47
N TYR A 172 -5.30 -14.55 2.70
CA TYR A 172 -5.24 -14.74 1.25
C TYR A 172 -4.13 -13.86 0.65
N GLY A 173 -3.05 -14.53 0.18
CA GLY A 173 -1.92 -13.83 -0.42
C GLY A 173 -0.96 -13.14 0.55
N GLY A 174 -1.12 -13.34 1.87
CA GLY A 174 -0.20 -12.85 2.89
C GLY A 174 -0.23 -11.33 3.12
N CYS A 175 0.80 -10.83 3.79
CA CYS A 175 1.02 -9.39 3.97
C CYS A 175 2.50 -9.02 3.87
N VAL A 176 2.76 -7.73 3.62
CA VAL A 176 4.11 -7.14 3.65
C VAL A 176 4.17 -6.06 4.70
N VAL A 177 5.10 -6.18 5.62
CA VAL A 177 5.47 -5.12 6.57
C VAL A 177 6.61 -4.33 5.97
N VAL A 178 6.38 -3.05 5.69
CA VAL A 178 7.39 -2.11 5.20
C VAL A 178 7.86 -1.26 6.38
N LYS A 179 9.13 -1.40 6.75
CA LYS A 179 9.72 -0.70 7.89
C LYS A 179 9.73 0.81 7.66
N LYS A 180 9.46 1.56 8.72
CA LYS A 180 9.67 3.01 8.72
C LYS A 180 11.15 3.28 8.43
N PRO A 181 11.50 4.20 7.51
CA PRO A 181 12.86 4.68 7.35
C PRO A 181 13.39 5.25 8.67
N VAL A 182 14.66 4.98 8.94
CA VAL A 182 15.40 5.53 10.09
C VAL A 182 15.66 7.02 9.87
#